data_3277ccc6af456b1fb652d9f181f80ad1
#
_entry.id   3277ccc6af456b1fb652d9f181f80ad1
#
_cell.length_a   1.000
_cell.length_b   1.000
_cell.length_c   1.000
_cell.angle_alpha   90.00
_cell.angle_beta   90.00
_cell.angle_gamma   90.00
#
_symmetry.space_group_name_H-M   'P 1'
#
loop_
_entity.id
_entity.type
_entity.pdbx_description
1 polymer ?
#
loop_
_entity_poly.entity_id
_entity_poly.type
_entity_poly.pdbx_seq_one_letter_code
_entity_poly.pdbx_strand_id
1 'polypeptide(L)'
;MKFLVDNQLPTALSQYLRKRGFDCQHVLEADLGDALDSDICRYAGLQERIIISKDEDFLYFAKQRDAKIRVIWVRLGNCRTPVLLAAFERSWPNIESCLNAGDRIIEIR
;
A
#
# COMPACT_ATOMS: atom_id res chain seq x y z
N MET A 1 -11.41 -0.72 -5.44
CA MET A 1 -10.17 -0.13 -4.88
C MET A 1 -8.97 -0.75 -5.56
N LYS A 2 -7.95 0.04 -5.80
CA LYS A 2 -6.73 -0.38 -6.48
C LYS A 2 -5.54 -0.12 -5.56
N PHE A 3 -4.59 -1.05 -5.54
CA PHE A 3 -3.44 -0.98 -4.64
C PHE A 3 -2.13 -1.12 -5.39
N LEU A 4 -1.07 -0.58 -4.80
CA LEU A 4 0.31 -0.73 -5.27
C LEU A 4 1.19 -1.09 -4.07
N VAL A 5 1.79 -2.27 -4.11
CA VAL A 5 2.62 -2.79 -3.01
C VAL A 5 4.08 -2.42 -3.27
N ASP A 6 4.71 -1.79 -2.27
CA ASP A 6 6.09 -1.34 -2.34
C ASP A 6 7.09 -2.50 -2.23
N ASN A 7 8.32 -2.23 -2.69
CA ASN A 7 9.37 -3.23 -2.81
C ASN A 7 9.81 -3.88 -1.49
N GLN A 8 9.61 -3.20 -0.36
CA GLN A 8 9.94 -3.76 0.95
C GLN A 8 8.97 -4.85 1.42
N LEU A 9 7.86 -5.01 0.72
CA LEU A 9 6.85 -6.02 1.02
C LEU A 9 6.87 -7.11 -0.07
N PRO A 10 6.48 -8.33 0.27
CA PRO A 10 6.56 -9.43 -0.69
C PRO A 10 5.48 -9.36 -1.76
N THR A 11 5.77 -9.90 -2.95
CA THR A 11 4.78 -10.03 -4.01
C THR A 11 3.59 -10.90 -3.60
N ALA A 12 3.78 -11.77 -2.61
CA ALA A 12 2.70 -12.58 -2.07
C ALA A 12 1.56 -11.72 -1.51
N LEU A 13 1.85 -10.50 -1.04
CA LEU A 13 0.81 -9.58 -0.56
C LEU A 13 -0.06 -9.11 -1.72
N SER A 14 0.54 -8.74 -2.86
CA SER A 14 -0.24 -8.34 -4.03
C SER A 14 -1.08 -9.51 -4.56
N GLN A 15 -0.54 -10.71 -4.54
CA GLN A 15 -1.29 -11.92 -4.93
C GLN A 15 -2.47 -12.17 -3.99
N TYR A 16 -2.26 -11.99 -2.69
CA TYR A 16 -3.31 -12.13 -1.68
C TYR A 16 -4.47 -11.16 -1.94
N LEU A 17 -4.15 -9.90 -2.21
CA LEU A 17 -5.17 -8.89 -2.47
C LEU A 17 -5.90 -9.15 -3.79
N ARG A 18 -5.19 -9.62 -4.82
CA ARG A 18 -5.84 -10.02 -6.08
C ARG A 18 -6.83 -11.16 -5.87
N LYS A 19 -6.47 -12.14 -5.03
CA LYS A 19 -7.38 -13.25 -4.70
C LYS A 19 -8.63 -12.80 -3.97
N ARG A 20 -8.54 -11.68 -3.25
CA ARG A 20 -9.71 -11.08 -2.59
C ARG A 20 -10.55 -10.23 -3.55
N GLY A 21 -10.17 -10.16 -4.81
CA GLY A 21 -10.94 -9.45 -5.84
C GLY A 21 -10.51 -8.01 -6.08
N PHE A 22 -9.39 -7.57 -5.52
CA PHE A 22 -8.90 -6.22 -5.71
C PHE A 22 -7.90 -6.11 -6.86
N ASP A 23 -7.88 -4.97 -7.52
CA ASP A 23 -6.84 -4.64 -8.50
C ASP A 23 -5.58 -4.25 -7.71
N CYS A 24 -4.58 -5.08 -7.75
CA CYS A 24 -3.35 -4.86 -7.00
C CYS A 24 -2.13 -5.20 -7.86
N GLN A 25 -1.14 -4.32 -7.81
CA GLN A 25 0.17 -4.54 -8.42
C GLN A 25 1.24 -4.42 -7.36
N HIS A 26 2.34 -5.15 -7.55
CA HIS A 26 3.60 -4.90 -6.85
C HIS A 26 4.45 -3.98 -7.72
N VAL A 27 5.30 -3.12 -7.11
CA VAL A 27 6.16 -2.21 -7.89
C VAL A 27 7.05 -2.97 -8.87
N LEU A 28 7.49 -4.18 -8.53
CA LEU A 28 8.27 -5.02 -9.45
C LEU A 28 7.47 -5.41 -10.68
N GLU A 29 6.19 -5.65 -10.54
CA GLU A 29 5.30 -6.01 -11.65
C GLU A 29 5.00 -4.80 -12.56
N ALA A 30 5.15 -3.59 -12.02
CA ALA A 30 4.91 -2.34 -12.74
C ALA A 30 6.21 -1.71 -13.27
N ASP A 31 7.33 -2.43 -13.24
CA ASP A 31 8.66 -1.92 -13.61
C ASP A 31 9.10 -0.70 -12.81
N LEU A 32 8.71 -0.64 -11.53
CA LEU A 32 9.03 0.46 -10.64
C LEU A 32 9.97 0.04 -9.49
N GLY A 33 10.62 -1.12 -9.61
CA GLY A 33 11.46 -1.66 -8.54
C GLY A 33 12.64 -0.76 -8.16
N ASP A 34 13.20 -0.04 -9.14
CA ASP A 34 14.31 0.90 -8.95
C ASP A 34 13.87 2.36 -9.02
N ALA A 35 12.57 2.62 -9.06
CA ALA A 35 12.06 3.98 -9.17
C ALA A 35 12.20 4.74 -7.87
N LEU A 36 12.32 6.07 -7.97
CA LEU A 36 12.29 6.95 -6.81
C LEU A 36 10.89 6.97 -6.21
N ASP A 37 10.81 7.26 -4.90
CA ASP A 37 9.52 7.36 -4.21
C ASP A 37 8.57 8.35 -4.89
N SER A 38 9.12 9.47 -5.40
CA SER A 38 8.33 10.46 -6.12
C SER A 38 7.71 9.89 -7.41
N ASP A 39 8.43 9.02 -8.11
CA ASP A 39 7.93 8.38 -9.33
C ASP A 39 6.87 7.33 -9.01
N ILE A 40 7.05 6.61 -7.93
CA ILE A 40 6.06 5.64 -7.44
C ILE A 40 4.76 6.38 -7.06
N CYS A 41 4.89 7.51 -6.37
CA CYS A 41 3.73 8.33 -5.99
C CYS A 41 3.00 8.88 -7.21
N ARG A 42 3.76 9.31 -8.23
CA ARG A 42 3.15 9.81 -9.47
C ARG A 42 2.36 8.71 -10.18
N TYR A 43 2.97 7.53 -10.30
CA TYR A 43 2.30 6.37 -10.90
C TYR A 43 1.03 6.02 -10.15
N ALA A 44 1.12 5.93 -8.80
CA ALA A 44 -0.03 5.62 -7.97
C ALA A 44 -1.14 6.65 -8.12
N GLY A 45 -0.79 7.94 -8.15
CA GLY A 45 -1.76 9.01 -8.32
C GLY A 45 -2.47 8.96 -9.67
N LEU A 46 -1.72 8.72 -10.75
CA LEU A 46 -2.29 8.62 -12.09
C LEU A 46 -3.20 7.41 -12.25
N GLN A 47 -2.91 6.32 -11.57
CA GLN A 47 -3.69 5.09 -11.63
C GLN A 47 -4.73 5.00 -10.52
N GLU A 48 -4.79 5.99 -9.63
CA GLU A 48 -5.68 5.98 -8.47
C GLU A 48 -5.46 4.75 -7.58
N ARG A 49 -4.19 4.40 -7.35
CA ARG A 49 -3.80 3.27 -6.51
C ARG A 49 -3.42 3.73 -5.11
N ILE A 50 -3.80 2.94 -4.13
CA ILE A 50 -3.41 3.13 -2.73
C ILE A 50 -2.07 2.42 -2.53
N ILE A 51 -1.07 3.15 -2.02
CA ILE A 51 0.26 2.60 -1.77
C ILE A 51 0.26 1.83 -0.46
N ILE A 52 0.83 0.62 -0.46
CA ILE A 52 1.05 -0.16 0.75
C ILE A 52 2.56 -0.28 0.94
N SER A 53 3.08 0.28 2.03
CA SER A 53 4.52 0.33 2.27
C SER A 53 4.84 0.31 3.75
N LYS A 54 6.07 -0.15 4.08
CA LYS A 54 6.68 -0.03 5.41
C LYS A 54 7.47 1.28 5.54
N ASP A 55 7.70 1.99 4.44
CA ASP A 55 8.56 3.17 4.41
C ASP A 55 7.74 4.41 4.77
N GLU A 56 8.13 5.07 5.86
CA GLU A 56 7.46 6.28 6.32
C GLU A 56 7.65 7.47 5.37
N ASP A 57 8.62 7.41 4.44
CA ASP A 57 8.84 8.49 3.48
C ASP A 57 7.60 8.74 2.60
N PHE A 58 6.79 7.70 2.36
CA PHE A 58 5.54 7.88 1.61
C PHE A 58 4.52 8.74 2.36
N LEU A 59 4.62 8.82 3.68
CA LEU A 59 3.73 9.67 4.48
C LEU A 59 3.95 11.14 4.15
N TYR A 60 5.19 11.52 3.88
CA TYR A 60 5.51 12.89 3.47
C TYR A 60 4.71 13.28 2.22
N PHE A 61 4.69 12.39 1.22
CA PHE A 61 3.95 12.65 -0.02
C PHE A 61 2.44 12.68 0.22
N ALA A 62 1.92 11.80 1.07
CA ALA A 62 0.49 11.73 1.36
C ALA A 62 0.00 12.95 2.14
N LYS A 63 0.88 13.61 2.91
CA LYS A 63 0.55 14.78 3.71
C LYS A 63 0.63 16.09 2.93
N GLN A 64 1.13 16.07 1.70
CA GLN A 64 1.18 17.29 0.88
C GLN A 64 -0.22 17.81 0.61
N ARG A 65 -0.35 19.14 0.53
CA ARG A 65 -1.64 19.82 0.39
C ARG A 65 -2.47 19.32 -0.80
N ASP A 66 -1.80 19.08 -1.93
CA ASP A 66 -2.44 18.65 -3.17
C ASP A 66 -2.24 17.16 -3.44
N ALA A 67 -1.93 16.39 -2.41
CA ALA A 67 -1.64 14.97 -2.56
C ALA A 67 -2.85 14.21 -3.09
N LYS A 68 -2.60 13.38 -4.10
CA LYS A 68 -3.61 12.51 -4.70
C LYS A 68 -3.41 11.06 -4.31
N ILE A 69 -2.44 10.78 -3.43
CA ILE A 69 -2.12 9.43 -3.01
C ILE A 69 -2.67 9.15 -1.62
N ARG A 70 -2.91 7.88 -1.37
CA ARG A 70 -3.28 7.36 -0.07
C ARG A 70 -2.31 6.24 0.28
N VAL A 71 -1.99 6.08 1.56
CA VAL A 71 -0.98 5.13 2.01
C VAL A 71 -1.53 4.26 3.14
N ILE A 72 -1.37 2.95 2.98
CA ILE A 72 -1.49 2.00 4.08
C ILE A 72 -0.06 1.77 4.57
N TRP A 73 0.22 2.27 5.77
CA TRP A 73 1.55 2.22 6.37
C TRP A 73 1.65 1.00 7.27
N VAL A 74 2.47 0.04 6.85
CA VAL A 74 2.66 -1.22 7.57
C VAL A 74 3.75 -1.03 8.60
N ARG A 75 3.38 -1.03 9.87
CA ARG A 75 4.29 -0.86 11.01
C ARG A 75 4.57 -2.16 11.74
N LEU A 76 4.49 -3.25 11.03
CA LEU A 76 4.92 -4.54 11.54
C LEU A 76 6.43 -4.64 11.40
N GLY A 77 7.10 -5.17 12.40
CA GLY A 77 8.52 -5.48 12.30
C GLY A 77 8.77 -6.55 11.25
N ASN A 78 10.03 -7.00 11.14
CA ASN A 78 10.34 -8.10 10.23
C ASN A 78 9.54 -9.34 10.64
N CYS A 79 8.71 -9.81 9.74
CA CYS A 79 7.89 -10.99 10.00
C CYS A 79 7.80 -11.83 8.72
N ARG A 80 7.44 -13.09 8.91
CA ARG A 80 7.24 -14.01 7.78
C ARG A 80 5.97 -13.63 7.02
N THR A 81 5.93 -13.98 5.74
CA THR A 81 4.78 -13.71 4.88
C THR A 81 3.44 -14.16 5.48
N PRO A 82 3.30 -15.37 6.05
CA PRO A 82 2.01 -15.75 6.64
C PRO A 82 1.55 -14.85 7.77
N VAL A 83 2.49 -14.33 8.58
CA VAL A 83 2.18 -13.39 9.66
C VAL A 83 1.69 -12.06 9.09
N LEU A 84 2.35 -11.57 8.03
CA LEU A 84 1.96 -10.35 7.33
C LEU A 84 0.55 -10.48 6.75
N LEU A 85 0.27 -11.57 6.05
CA LEU A 85 -1.05 -11.79 5.45
C LEU A 85 -2.14 -11.93 6.51
N ALA A 86 -1.84 -12.59 7.63
CA ALA A 86 -2.78 -12.70 8.74
C ALA A 86 -3.09 -11.33 9.36
N ALA A 87 -2.09 -10.44 9.43
CA ALA A 87 -2.27 -9.08 9.94
C ALA A 87 -3.20 -8.28 9.01
N PHE A 88 -3.05 -8.42 7.70
CA PHE A 88 -3.94 -7.78 6.73
C PHE A 88 -5.36 -8.30 6.83
N GLU A 89 -5.52 -9.60 6.95
CA GLU A 89 -6.85 -10.20 7.10
C GLU A 89 -7.54 -9.70 8.38
N ARG A 90 -6.81 -9.71 9.49
CA ARG A 90 -7.34 -9.22 10.77
C ARG A 90 -7.71 -7.75 10.73
N SER A 91 -6.89 -6.94 10.06
CA SER A 91 -7.05 -5.49 10.01
C SER A 91 -8.00 -5.03 8.90
N TRP A 92 -8.39 -5.92 8.01
CA TRP A 92 -9.11 -5.53 6.79
C TRP A 92 -10.40 -4.76 7.05
N PRO A 93 -11.26 -5.15 8.02
CA PRO A 93 -12.47 -4.37 8.30
C PRO A 93 -12.15 -2.92 8.68
N ASN A 94 -11.08 -2.71 9.47
CA ASN A 94 -10.64 -1.35 9.83
C ASN A 94 -10.06 -0.60 8.63
N ILE A 95 -9.26 -1.26 7.81
CA ILE A 95 -8.71 -0.67 6.59
C ILE A 95 -9.84 -0.19 5.69
N GLU A 96 -10.81 -1.04 5.45
CA GLU A 96 -11.94 -0.73 4.58
C GLU A 96 -12.76 0.43 5.13
N SER A 97 -13.01 0.44 6.43
CA SER A 97 -13.71 1.53 7.10
C SER A 97 -12.96 2.86 6.95
N CYS A 98 -11.65 2.86 7.15
CA CYS A 98 -10.83 4.07 7.00
C CYS A 98 -10.80 4.55 5.54
N LEU A 99 -10.70 3.64 4.59
CA LEU A 99 -10.72 3.99 3.17
C LEU A 99 -12.06 4.61 2.78
N ASN A 100 -13.15 4.05 3.26
CA ASN A 100 -14.49 4.59 2.99
C ASN A 100 -14.71 5.95 3.64
N ALA A 101 -14.04 6.22 4.77
CA ALA A 101 -14.08 7.51 5.44
C ALA A 101 -13.22 8.57 4.74
N GLY A 102 -12.42 8.19 3.75
CA GLY A 102 -11.55 9.11 3.02
C GLY A 102 -10.19 9.34 3.66
N ASP A 103 -9.80 8.52 4.62
CA ASP A 103 -8.50 8.66 5.28
C ASP A 103 -7.37 8.51 4.26
N ARG A 104 -6.37 9.39 4.35
CA ARG A 104 -5.21 9.34 3.46
C ARG A 104 -4.10 8.44 3.96
N ILE A 105 -4.02 8.26 5.27
CA ILE A 105 -2.98 7.45 5.92
C ILE A 105 -3.67 6.48 6.86
N ILE A 106 -3.40 5.19 6.67
CA ILE A 106 -3.94 4.12 7.50
C ILE A 106 -2.76 3.32 8.03
N GLU A 107 -2.66 3.18 9.35
CA GLU A 107 -1.61 2.38 9.98
C GLU A 107 -2.08 0.96 10.23
N ILE A 108 -1.18 0.01 9.97
CA ILE A 108 -1.33 -1.39 10.37
C ILE A 108 -0.20 -1.71 11.33
N ARG A 109 -0.57 -2.26 12.48
CA ARG A 109 0.39 -2.70 13.50
C ARG A 109 0.24 -4.17 13.82
#